data_30504d14029560794e0d1d5f253ed9d9
#
_entry.id   30504d14029560794e0d1d5f253ed9d9
#
_cell.length_a   1.000
_cell.length_b   1.000
_cell.length_c   1.000
_cell.angle_alpha   90.00
_cell.angle_beta   90.00
_cell.angle_gamma   90.00
#
_symmetry.space_group_name_H-M   'P 1'
#
loop_
_entity.id
_entity.type
_entity.pdbx_description
1 polymer ?
#
loop_
_entity_poly.entity_id
_entity_poly.type
_entity_poly.pdbx_seq_one_letter_code
_entity_poly.pdbx_strand_id
1 'polypeptide(L)' 'MASTTHSIRQQNKQLVLKTLFQNGALFASDLVKKTGISMVTTNSLLKELLAEGEITN' A
#
# COMPACT_ATOMS: atom_id res chain seq x y z
N MET A 1 -2.96 -12.45 -20.97
CA MET A 1 -3.55 -12.26 -19.65
C MET A 1 -2.53 -11.68 -18.69
N ALA A 2 -2.93 -10.72 -17.90
CA ALA A 2 -2.02 -10.09 -16.96
C ALA A 2 -1.52 -11.08 -15.92
N SER A 3 -0.32 -10.85 -15.42
CA SER A 3 0.24 -11.68 -14.35
C SER A 3 -0.62 -11.56 -13.09
N THR A 4 -0.93 -12.69 -12.48
CA THR A 4 -1.67 -12.72 -11.23
C THR A 4 -0.93 -11.94 -10.13
N THR A 5 0.40 -12.07 -10.07
CA THR A 5 1.22 -11.35 -9.10
C THR A 5 1.10 -9.85 -9.29
N HIS A 6 1.15 -9.38 -10.53
CA HIS A 6 1.01 -7.97 -10.84
C HIS A 6 -0.37 -7.44 -10.42
N SER A 7 -1.42 -8.20 -10.71
CA SER A 7 -2.79 -7.81 -10.35
C SER A 7 -2.96 -7.73 -8.84
N ILE A 8 -2.43 -8.72 -8.10
CA ILE A 8 -2.50 -8.74 -6.64
C ILE A 8 -1.75 -7.54 -6.06
N ARG A 9 -0.56 -7.23 -6.61
CA ARG A 9 0.21 -6.08 -6.15
C ARG A 9 -0.54 -4.77 -6.37
N GLN A 10 -1.18 -4.62 -7.53
CA GLN A 10 -1.98 -3.43 -7.81
C GLN A 10 -3.16 -3.30 -6.86
N GLN A 11 -3.85 -4.39 -6.57
CA GLN A 11 -4.95 -4.39 -5.62
C GLN A 11 -4.48 -3.98 -4.22
N ASN A 12 -3.35 -4.55 -3.76
CA ASN A 12 -2.77 -4.22 -2.47
C ASN A 12 -2.35 -2.75 -2.40
N LYS A 13 -1.75 -2.26 -3.47
CA LYS A 13 -1.33 -0.87 -3.57
C LYS A 13 -2.51 0.08 -3.45
N GLN A 14 -3.60 -0.21 -4.17
CA GLN A 14 -4.82 0.59 -4.09
C GLN A 14 -5.44 0.53 -2.70
N LEU A 15 -5.41 -0.63 -2.06
CA LEU A 15 -5.93 -0.80 -0.70
C LEU A 15 -5.14 0.04 0.30
N VAL A 16 -3.80 0.03 0.20
CA VAL A 16 -2.95 0.86 1.06
C VAL A 16 -3.25 2.33 0.85
N LEU A 17 -3.33 2.76 -0.41
CA LEU A 17 -3.60 4.15 -0.75
C LEU A 17 -4.96 4.61 -0.22
N LYS A 18 -5.99 3.80 -0.44
CA LYS A 18 -7.33 4.09 0.04
C LYS A 18 -7.37 4.20 1.56
N THR A 19 -6.68 3.28 2.26
CA THR A 19 -6.63 3.29 3.71
C THR A 19 -5.96 4.56 4.23
N LEU A 20 -4.88 4.99 3.58
CA LEU A 20 -4.23 6.25 3.93
C LEU A 20 -5.14 7.45 3.73
N PHE A 21 -5.86 7.51 2.63
CA PHE A 21 -6.77 8.62 2.36
C PHE A 21 -7.94 8.67 3.35
N GLN A 22 -8.43 7.51 3.76
CA GLN A 22 -9.57 7.44 4.70
C GLN A 22 -9.18 7.78 6.13
N ASN A 23 -7.94 7.44 6.53
CA ASN A 23 -7.50 7.56 7.92
C ASN A 23 -6.45 8.64 8.15
N GLY A 24 -5.98 9.28 7.08
CA GLY A 24 -4.90 10.26 7.18
C GLY A 24 -3.56 9.56 7.33
N ALA A 25 -2.61 10.24 7.96
CA ALA A 25 -1.26 9.71 8.13
C ALA A 25 -1.28 8.52 9.09
N LEU A 26 -0.74 7.38 8.65
CA LEU A 26 -0.66 6.15 9.42
C LEU A 26 0.76 5.61 9.37
N PHE A 27 1.16 4.93 10.44
CA PHE A 27 2.39 4.15 10.43
C PHE A 27 2.18 2.84 9.68
N ALA A 28 3.27 2.25 9.18
CA ALA A 28 3.20 0.99 8.47
C ALA A 28 2.55 -0.11 9.31
N SER A 29 2.81 -0.13 10.63
CA SER A 29 2.19 -1.10 11.52
C SER A 29 0.67 -0.99 11.55
N ASP A 30 0.14 0.24 11.47
CA ASP A 30 -1.30 0.45 11.41
C ASP A 30 -1.88 -0.04 10.09
N LEU A 31 -1.16 0.17 9.00
CA LEU A 31 -1.58 -0.33 7.69
C LEU A 31 -1.64 -1.85 7.67
N VAL A 32 -0.66 -2.51 8.28
CA VAL A 32 -0.66 -3.97 8.39
C VAL A 32 -1.92 -4.45 9.12
N LYS A 33 -2.27 -3.80 10.22
CA LYS A 33 -3.46 -4.17 11.00
C LYS A 33 -4.74 -3.95 10.24
N LYS A 34 -4.83 -2.84 9.50
CA LYS A 34 -6.07 -2.47 8.80
C LYS A 34 -6.24 -3.21 7.48
N THR A 35 -5.17 -3.53 6.79
CA THR A 35 -5.23 -4.15 5.46
C THR A 35 -4.98 -5.64 5.47
N GLY A 36 -4.28 -6.15 6.50
CA GLY A 36 -3.88 -7.55 6.55
C GLY A 36 -2.70 -7.87 5.65
N ILE A 37 -2.08 -6.87 5.04
CA ILE A 37 -0.90 -7.05 4.20
C ILE A 37 0.33 -7.13 5.09
N SER A 38 1.29 -8.00 4.74
CA SER A 38 2.51 -8.15 5.54
C SER A 38 3.31 -6.86 5.63
N MET A 39 4.11 -6.72 6.68
CA MET A 39 4.94 -5.52 6.88
C MET A 39 5.92 -5.32 5.71
N VAL A 40 6.54 -6.39 5.24
CA VAL A 40 7.50 -6.31 4.13
C VAL A 40 6.81 -5.76 2.87
N THR A 41 5.67 -6.31 2.53
CA THR A 41 4.91 -5.87 1.37
C THR A 41 4.40 -4.45 1.55
N THR A 42 3.90 -4.11 2.74
CA THR A 42 3.43 -2.75 3.04
C THR A 42 4.54 -1.73 2.84
N ASN A 43 5.74 -2.00 3.37
CA ASN A 43 6.87 -1.08 3.21
C ASN A 43 7.26 -0.93 1.74
N SER A 44 7.26 -2.03 1.00
CA SER A 44 7.57 -2.01 -0.43
C SER A 44 6.57 -1.15 -1.20
N LEU A 45 5.29 -1.30 -0.89
CA LEU A 45 4.23 -0.53 -1.53
C LEU A 45 4.31 0.95 -1.19
N LEU A 46 4.63 1.27 0.07
CA LEU A 46 4.80 2.67 0.48
C LEU A 46 5.94 3.34 -0.28
N LYS A 47 7.07 2.65 -0.44
CA LYS A 47 8.19 3.18 -1.22
C LYS A 47 7.80 3.43 -2.67
N GLU A 48 7.04 2.52 -3.23
CA GLU A 48 6.57 2.63 -4.61
C GLU A 48 5.61 3.81 -4.77
N LEU A 49 4.69 3.98 -3.84
CA LEU A 49 3.74 5.10 -3.85
C LEU A 49 4.46 6.44 -3.70
N LEU A 50 5.48 6.51 -2.85
CA LEU A 50 6.30 7.71 -2.71
C LEU A 50 7.04 8.04 -4.00
N ALA A 51 7.62 7.02 -4.64
CA ALA A 51 8.35 7.19 -5.89
C ALA A 51 7.44 7.66 -7.03
N GLU A 52 6.18 7.25 -7.00
CA GLU A 52 5.19 7.64 -8.01
C GLU A 52 4.52 8.97 -7.71
N GLY A 53 4.80 9.56 -6.55
CA GLY A 53 4.18 10.82 -6.15
C GLY A 53 2.75 10.71 -5.68
N GLU A 54 2.25 9.49 -5.46
CA GLU A 54 0.89 9.27 -4.99
C GLU A 54 0.71 9.66 -3.53
N ILE A 55 1.79 9.57 -2.75
CA ILE A 55 1.81 10.00 -1.34
C ILE A 55 3.05 10.83 -1.09
N THR A 56 3.03 11.61 -0.02
CA THR A 56 4.17 12.42 0.41
C THR A 56 4.50 12.11 1.87
N ASN A 57 5.75 12.33 2.21
CA ASN A 57 6.17 12.24 3.59
C ASN A 57 5.73 13.47 4.38
#